data_5e74551920f91ad63619ae45eccea410
#
_entry.id   5e74551920f91ad63619ae45eccea410
#
_cell.length_a   1.000
_cell.length_b   1.000
_cell.length_c   1.000
_cell.angle_alpha   90.00
_cell.angle_beta   90.00
_cell.angle_gamma   90.00
#
_symmetry.space_group_name_H-M   'P 1'
#
loop_
_entity.id
_entity.type
_entity.pdbx_description
1 polymer ?
#
loop_
_entity_poly.entity_id
_entity_poly.type
_entity_poly.pdbx_seq_one_letter_code
_entity_poly.pdbx_strand_id
1 'polypeptide(L)'
;ADLEEGVNTVTAYGADGFGQPLPLRYALEHDAMLVYQVNGQELTSATDGSSMQLWMPETVARYFTRNITDIELTREDAEPDVQQVDPCYRNKINIMNYADGCTFVAGDEITFEGVADDLGSPIEAIEFSFDGGATWTSCATEGATADKWVNWQFSTSFEDAGDYRMTVRAKTADGMVSPLAATLLFQVS
;
A
#
# COMPACT_ATOMS: atom_id res chain seq x y z
N ALA A 1 -30.20 15.69 8.10
CA ALA A 1 -31.19 15.35 7.08
C ALA A 1 -31.55 13.88 7.27
N ASP A 2 -32.82 13.57 7.32
CA ASP A 2 -33.25 12.18 7.38
C ASP A 2 -33.07 11.57 6.00
N LEU A 3 -32.50 10.36 5.93
CA LEU A 3 -32.41 9.60 4.69
C LEU A 3 -33.80 9.14 4.27
N GLU A 4 -34.06 9.12 2.97
CA GLU A 4 -35.27 8.51 2.44
C GLU A 4 -35.33 7.02 2.79
N GLU A 5 -36.54 6.52 3.06
CA GLU A 5 -36.74 5.12 3.42
C GLU A 5 -36.28 4.19 2.29
N GLY A 6 -35.40 3.25 2.62
CA GLY A 6 -34.90 2.23 1.70
C GLY A 6 -33.65 2.60 0.91
N VAL A 7 -33.06 3.78 1.12
CA VAL A 7 -31.72 4.10 0.56
C VAL A 7 -30.69 3.12 1.15
N ASN A 8 -29.96 2.44 0.28
CA ASN A 8 -29.01 1.39 0.66
C ASN A 8 -27.63 1.52 0.00
N THR A 9 -27.47 2.43 -0.95
CA THR A 9 -26.24 2.56 -1.74
C THR A 9 -25.76 4.01 -1.76
N VAL A 10 -24.45 4.21 -1.67
CA VAL A 10 -23.75 5.49 -1.84
C VAL A 10 -22.73 5.37 -2.96
N THR A 11 -22.71 6.35 -3.86
CA THR A 11 -21.71 6.46 -4.92
C THR A 11 -21.11 7.87 -4.92
N ALA A 12 -19.80 7.96 -4.76
CA ALA A 12 -19.06 9.21 -4.94
C ALA A 12 -18.51 9.25 -6.38
N TYR A 13 -18.86 10.28 -7.13
CA TYR A 13 -18.41 10.48 -8.51
C TYR A 13 -17.28 11.49 -8.57
N GLY A 14 -16.20 11.13 -9.26
CA GLY A 14 -15.10 12.05 -9.58
C GLY A 14 -15.41 12.92 -10.81
N ALA A 15 -14.61 13.96 -11.00
CA ALA A 15 -14.72 14.88 -12.15
C ALA A 15 -14.53 14.17 -13.51
N ASP A 16 -13.93 12.99 -13.53
CA ASP A 16 -13.76 12.13 -14.70
C ASP A 16 -14.98 11.21 -14.97
N GLY A 17 -16.02 11.31 -14.15
CA GLY A 17 -17.22 10.48 -14.19
C GLY A 17 -17.05 9.10 -13.57
N PHE A 18 -15.88 8.78 -13.01
CA PHE A 18 -15.69 7.52 -12.30
C PHE A 18 -16.47 7.55 -10.98
N GLY A 19 -17.18 6.45 -10.70
CA GLY A 19 -17.86 6.23 -9.42
C GLY A 19 -17.99 4.73 -9.16
N GLN A 20 -17.72 4.32 -7.94
CA GLN A 20 -17.89 2.94 -7.51
C GLN A 20 -18.95 2.89 -6.42
N PRO A 21 -20.08 2.20 -6.65
CA PRO A 21 -21.12 2.08 -5.64
C PRO A 21 -20.66 1.24 -4.45
N LEU A 22 -21.08 1.66 -3.26
CA LEU A 22 -20.85 1.01 -1.96
C LEU A 22 -22.17 0.82 -1.24
N PRO A 23 -22.37 -0.26 -0.47
CA PRO A 23 -23.45 -0.31 0.49
C PRO A 23 -23.32 0.86 1.48
N LEU A 24 -24.37 1.64 1.63
CA LEU A 24 -24.37 2.80 2.54
C LEU A 24 -24.04 2.37 3.98
N ARG A 25 -24.59 1.24 4.42
CA ARG A 25 -24.31 0.68 5.73
C ARG A 25 -22.82 0.36 5.91
N TYR A 26 -22.21 -0.28 4.91
CA TYR A 26 -20.78 -0.61 4.95
C TYR A 26 -19.92 0.66 5.07
N ALA A 27 -20.23 1.69 4.28
CA ALA A 27 -19.50 2.95 4.34
C ALA A 27 -19.57 3.61 5.73
N LEU A 28 -20.72 3.53 6.41
CA LEU A 28 -20.91 4.09 7.74
C LEU A 28 -20.28 3.24 8.86
N GLU A 29 -20.28 1.92 8.73
CA GLU A 29 -19.71 0.98 9.72
C GLU A 29 -18.18 0.93 9.67
N HIS A 30 -17.57 1.24 8.52
CA HIS A 30 -16.12 1.16 8.29
C HIS A 30 -15.45 2.55 8.14
N ASP A 31 -16.02 3.57 8.75
CA ASP A 31 -15.42 4.90 8.83
C ASP A 31 -15.01 5.50 7.47
N ALA A 32 -15.91 5.42 6.48
CA ALA A 32 -15.70 6.12 5.21
C ALA A 32 -15.46 7.61 5.44
N MET A 33 -14.39 8.16 4.87
CA MET A 33 -13.97 9.54 5.09
C MET A 33 -14.05 10.36 3.82
N LEU A 34 -14.65 11.57 3.92
CA LEU A 34 -14.48 12.61 2.92
C LEU A 34 -13.28 13.46 3.32
N VAL A 35 -12.17 13.26 2.61
CA VAL A 35 -10.88 13.87 2.94
C VAL A 35 -10.67 15.09 2.06
N TYR A 36 -10.42 16.24 2.67
CA TYR A 36 -10.09 17.50 2.00
C TYR A 36 -8.73 18.06 2.43
N GLN A 37 -8.18 17.55 3.54
CA GLN A 37 -6.86 17.91 4.05
C GLN A 37 -6.14 16.68 4.61
N VAL A 38 -4.82 16.65 4.51
CA VAL A 38 -3.95 15.65 5.12
C VAL A 38 -2.84 16.37 5.88
N ASN A 39 -2.67 16.08 7.17
CA ASN A 39 -1.68 16.72 8.03
C ASN A 39 -1.74 18.26 8.03
N GLY A 40 -2.93 18.82 7.93
CA GLY A 40 -3.15 20.27 7.90
C GLY A 40 -2.87 20.95 6.56
N GLN A 41 -2.55 20.17 5.52
CA GLN A 41 -2.38 20.65 4.15
C GLN A 41 -3.59 20.27 3.31
N GLU A 42 -4.12 21.23 2.56
CA GLU A 42 -5.21 20.97 1.62
C GLU A 42 -4.76 20.05 0.49
N LEU A 43 -5.64 19.15 0.09
CA LEU A 43 -5.41 18.32 -1.08
C LEU A 43 -5.47 19.21 -2.33
N THR A 44 -4.59 18.92 -3.29
CA THR A 44 -4.60 19.59 -4.60
C THR A 44 -5.41 18.78 -5.60
N SER A 45 -6.25 19.45 -6.38
CA SER A 45 -6.90 18.82 -7.53
C SER A 45 -5.94 18.78 -8.72
N ALA A 46 -5.98 17.68 -9.47
CA ALA A 46 -5.29 17.59 -10.76
C ALA A 46 -6.08 18.30 -11.88
N THR A 47 -7.30 18.75 -11.60
CA THR A 47 -8.21 19.45 -12.51
C THR A 47 -8.77 20.69 -11.83
N ASP A 48 -9.30 21.63 -12.60
CA ASP A 48 -10.06 22.77 -12.07
C ASP A 48 -11.35 22.25 -11.43
N GLY A 49 -11.36 22.04 -10.12
CA GLY A 49 -12.51 21.50 -9.42
C GLY A 49 -12.20 21.07 -7.98
N SER A 50 -13.03 20.22 -7.45
CA SER A 50 -12.91 19.72 -6.08
C SER A 50 -11.62 18.91 -5.90
N SER A 51 -10.91 19.15 -4.81
CA SER A 51 -9.79 18.32 -4.35
C SER A 51 -10.24 17.21 -3.38
N MET A 52 -11.55 17.18 -3.05
CA MET A 52 -12.08 16.21 -2.08
C MET A 52 -11.93 14.76 -2.58
N GLN A 53 -11.63 13.87 -1.67
CA GLN A 53 -11.46 12.45 -1.94
C GLN A 53 -12.32 11.62 -0.99
N LEU A 54 -12.84 10.48 -1.49
CA LEU A 54 -13.39 9.44 -0.63
C LEU A 54 -12.25 8.47 -0.28
N TRP A 55 -12.03 8.27 1.01
CA TRP A 55 -11.15 7.22 1.52
C TRP A 55 -12.00 6.17 2.22
N MET A 56 -11.86 4.93 1.76
CA MET A 56 -12.63 3.79 2.26
C MET A 56 -11.68 2.75 2.83
N PRO A 57 -11.42 2.75 4.15
CA PRO A 57 -10.51 1.79 4.78
C PRO A 57 -10.86 0.34 4.44
N GLU A 58 -9.87 -0.54 4.48
CA GLU A 58 -10.00 -2.00 4.28
C GLU A 58 -10.53 -2.44 2.91
N THR A 59 -10.63 -1.53 1.94
CA THR A 59 -11.08 -1.84 0.59
C THR A 59 -9.96 -1.69 -0.45
N VAL A 60 -10.23 -2.13 -1.68
CA VAL A 60 -9.31 -1.96 -2.82
C VAL A 60 -9.39 -0.54 -3.39
N ALA A 61 -8.36 -0.15 -4.15
CA ALA A 61 -8.16 1.22 -4.65
C ALA A 61 -9.35 1.82 -5.42
N ARG A 62 -10.20 1.01 -6.06
CA ARG A 62 -11.37 1.49 -6.82
C ARG A 62 -12.43 2.20 -5.97
N TYR A 63 -12.41 2.02 -4.63
CA TYR A 63 -13.32 2.70 -3.71
C TYR A 63 -12.76 4.05 -3.20
N PHE A 64 -11.57 4.43 -3.65
CA PHE A 64 -10.93 5.70 -3.33
C PHE A 64 -11.18 6.68 -4.48
N THR A 65 -12.33 7.31 -4.51
CA THR A 65 -12.67 8.29 -5.54
C THR A 65 -11.96 9.61 -5.28
N ARG A 66 -11.33 10.17 -6.32
CA ARG A 66 -10.63 11.47 -6.26
C ARG A 66 -11.44 12.56 -6.97
N ASN A 67 -11.18 13.81 -6.60
CA ASN A 67 -11.81 14.99 -7.22
C ASN A 67 -13.34 14.87 -7.26
N ILE A 68 -13.95 14.56 -6.11
CA ILE A 68 -15.38 14.30 -6.00
C ILE A 68 -16.16 15.55 -6.41
N THR A 69 -17.07 15.39 -7.35
CA THR A 69 -18.04 16.42 -7.78
C THR A 69 -19.43 16.17 -7.24
N ASP A 70 -19.80 14.90 -7.10
CA ASP A 70 -21.13 14.50 -6.66
C ASP A 70 -21.10 13.30 -5.73
N ILE A 71 -22.05 13.22 -4.81
CA ILE A 71 -22.34 12.04 -3.99
C ILE A 71 -23.80 11.70 -4.16
N GLU A 72 -24.07 10.54 -4.71
CA GLU A 72 -25.40 10.05 -4.97
C GLU A 72 -25.78 8.98 -3.95
N LEU A 73 -27.00 9.07 -3.44
CA LEU A 73 -27.61 8.08 -2.54
C LEU A 73 -28.77 7.44 -3.28
N THR A 74 -28.70 6.12 -3.50
CA THR A 74 -29.70 5.40 -4.28
C THR A 74 -30.29 4.24 -3.51
N ARG A 75 -31.45 3.79 -3.99
CA ARG A 75 -32.07 2.55 -3.57
C ARG A 75 -31.91 1.54 -4.68
N GLU A 76 -31.10 0.51 -4.43
CA GLU A 76 -30.89 -0.60 -5.33
C GLU A 76 -31.68 -1.83 -4.87
N ASP A 77 -32.08 -2.69 -5.83
CA ASP A 77 -32.79 -3.95 -5.51
C ASP A 77 -31.91 -4.92 -4.71
N ALA A 78 -30.60 -4.85 -4.92
CA ALA A 78 -29.59 -5.57 -4.16
C ALA A 78 -28.43 -4.62 -3.81
N GLU A 79 -27.94 -4.70 -2.56
CA GLU A 79 -26.75 -3.95 -2.16
C GLU A 79 -25.54 -4.34 -3.03
N PRO A 80 -24.69 -3.36 -3.42
CA PRO A 80 -23.46 -3.67 -4.14
C PRO A 80 -22.51 -4.57 -3.32
N ASP A 81 -21.78 -5.46 -3.99
CA ASP A 81 -20.72 -6.22 -3.36
C ASP A 81 -19.51 -5.33 -3.06
N VAL A 82 -18.89 -5.52 -1.89
CA VAL A 82 -17.65 -4.85 -1.50
C VAL A 82 -16.49 -5.80 -1.64
N GLN A 83 -15.53 -5.42 -2.51
CA GLN A 83 -14.27 -6.13 -2.59
C GLN A 83 -13.30 -5.60 -1.54
N GLN A 84 -13.07 -6.41 -0.53
CA GLN A 84 -12.03 -6.15 0.47
C GLN A 84 -10.64 -6.47 -0.07
N VAL A 85 -9.62 -5.90 0.58
CA VAL A 85 -8.23 -6.31 0.33
C VAL A 85 -8.06 -7.76 0.74
N ASP A 86 -7.54 -8.59 -0.17
CA ASP A 86 -7.20 -9.98 0.16
C ASP A 86 -6.18 -9.98 1.31
N PRO A 87 -6.46 -10.66 2.42
CA PRO A 87 -5.52 -10.73 3.56
C PRO A 87 -4.10 -11.17 3.19
N CYS A 88 -3.95 -11.94 2.11
CA CYS A 88 -2.62 -12.36 1.64
C CYS A 88 -1.76 -11.20 1.12
N TYR A 89 -2.35 -10.03 0.83
CA TYR A 89 -1.61 -8.82 0.42
C TYR A 89 -1.39 -7.83 1.57
N ARG A 90 -1.75 -8.15 2.79
CA ARG A 90 -1.54 -7.25 3.95
C ARG A 90 -0.08 -7.03 4.24
N ASN A 91 0.70 -8.12 4.28
CA ASN A 91 2.15 -8.03 4.48
C ASN A 91 2.84 -7.69 3.15
N LYS A 92 3.16 -6.41 2.96
CA LYS A 92 3.76 -5.85 1.74
C LYS A 92 5.17 -5.37 2.00
N ILE A 93 6.02 -5.51 1.00
CA ILE A 93 7.35 -4.95 0.99
C ILE A 93 7.71 -4.42 -0.39
N ASN A 94 8.42 -3.31 -0.45
CA ASN A 94 8.88 -2.70 -1.70
C ASN A 94 10.29 -2.18 -1.55
N ILE A 95 11.07 -2.24 -2.64
CA ILE A 95 12.33 -1.55 -2.83
C ILE A 95 12.01 -0.23 -3.53
N MET A 96 12.53 0.90 -3.03
CA MET A 96 12.08 2.22 -3.46
C MET A 96 13.14 3.02 -4.22
N ASN A 97 14.42 2.75 -4.01
CA ASN A 97 15.51 3.58 -4.54
C ASN A 97 16.16 3.02 -5.80
N TYR A 98 15.92 1.77 -6.18
CA TYR A 98 16.48 1.16 -7.39
C TYR A 98 15.41 0.41 -8.18
N ALA A 99 15.67 0.27 -9.48
CA ALA A 99 14.85 -0.51 -10.41
C ALA A 99 15.68 -1.62 -11.06
N ASP A 100 14.99 -2.64 -11.57
CA ASP A 100 15.64 -3.75 -12.29
C ASP A 100 16.56 -3.26 -13.41
N GLY A 101 17.74 -3.88 -13.50
CA GLY A 101 18.76 -3.56 -14.48
C GLY A 101 19.72 -2.44 -14.08
N CYS A 102 19.65 -1.92 -12.83
CA CYS A 102 20.67 -0.99 -12.34
C CYS A 102 22.05 -1.65 -12.24
N THR A 103 23.12 -0.83 -12.30
CA THR A 103 24.50 -1.29 -12.27
C THR A 103 25.26 -0.61 -11.13
N PHE A 104 26.10 -1.40 -10.44
CA PHE A 104 26.97 -0.94 -9.35
C PHE A 104 28.42 -1.28 -9.65
N VAL A 105 29.36 -0.64 -8.94
CA VAL A 105 30.79 -0.90 -9.04
C VAL A 105 31.19 -1.92 -7.97
N ALA A 106 32.02 -2.89 -8.33
CA ALA A 106 32.56 -3.90 -7.42
C ALA A 106 33.34 -3.24 -6.27
N GLY A 107 33.08 -3.68 -5.03
CA GLY A 107 33.71 -3.15 -3.82
C GLY A 107 33.03 -1.90 -3.24
N ASP A 108 32.17 -1.21 -3.99
CA ASP A 108 31.44 -0.06 -3.47
C ASP A 108 30.32 -0.49 -2.51
N GLU A 109 30.08 0.30 -1.48
CA GLU A 109 28.94 0.11 -0.59
C GLU A 109 27.66 0.54 -1.31
N ILE A 110 26.70 -0.38 -1.38
CA ILE A 110 25.38 -0.16 -1.96
C ILE A 110 24.35 -0.13 -0.83
N THR A 111 23.54 0.91 -0.81
CA THR A 111 22.45 1.04 0.16
C THR A 111 21.12 0.84 -0.54
N PHE A 112 20.39 -0.20 -0.18
CA PHE A 112 19.02 -0.47 -0.60
C PHE A 112 18.05 0.11 0.42
N GLU A 113 16.98 0.72 -0.07
CA GLU A 113 15.95 1.36 0.77
C GLU A 113 14.56 0.97 0.32
N GLY A 114 13.66 0.89 1.27
CA GLY A 114 12.28 0.57 0.95
C GLY A 114 11.31 0.75 2.12
N VAL A 115 10.13 0.26 1.88
CA VAL A 115 9.02 0.30 2.85
C VAL A 115 8.43 -1.08 3.02
N ALA A 116 7.94 -1.37 4.21
CA ALA A 116 7.15 -2.56 4.51
C ALA A 116 5.93 -2.16 5.33
N ASP A 117 4.84 -2.88 5.14
CA ASP A 117 3.57 -2.62 5.79
C ASP A 117 2.80 -3.93 6.03
N ASP A 118 2.26 -4.07 7.23
CA ASP A 118 1.24 -5.05 7.55
C ASP A 118 0.20 -4.39 8.47
N LEU A 119 -0.98 -4.16 7.92
CA LEU A 119 -2.10 -3.59 8.66
C LEU A 119 -2.66 -4.62 9.65
N GLY A 120 -2.13 -4.64 10.86
CA GLY A 120 -2.61 -5.52 11.93
C GLY A 120 -1.54 -6.19 12.78
N SER A 121 -0.31 -6.32 12.25
CA SER A 121 0.83 -6.87 13.01
C SER A 121 2.07 -6.01 12.82
N PRO A 122 2.84 -5.73 13.89
CA PRO A 122 4.13 -5.06 13.73
C PRO A 122 5.07 -5.90 12.86
N ILE A 123 5.81 -5.25 11.97
CA ILE A 123 6.92 -5.88 11.25
C ILE A 123 8.08 -6.06 12.23
N GLU A 124 8.44 -7.30 12.56
CA GLU A 124 9.55 -7.62 13.48
C GLU A 124 10.91 -7.51 12.80
N ALA A 125 10.98 -7.91 11.53
CA ALA A 125 12.23 -7.92 10.78
C ALA A 125 12.01 -7.74 9.28
N ILE A 126 13.05 -7.23 8.61
CA ILE A 126 13.22 -7.28 7.17
C ILE A 126 14.29 -8.34 6.86
N GLU A 127 13.98 -9.25 5.96
CA GLU A 127 14.87 -10.36 5.59
C GLU A 127 15.29 -10.23 4.13
N PHE A 128 16.61 -10.37 3.89
CA PHE A 128 17.28 -10.23 2.59
C PHE A 128 17.89 -11.56 2.17
N SER A 129 17.77 -11.90 0.89
CA SER A 129 18.38 -13.08 0.28
C SER A 129 18.99 -12.72 -1.06
N PHE A 130 20.20 -13.27 -1.32
CA PHE A 130 20.89 -13.14 -2.61
C PHE A 130 21.07 -14.50 -3.32
N ASP A 131 20.50 -15.56 -2.78
CA ASP A 131 20.60 -16.94 -3.29
C ASP A 131 19.22 -17.56 -3.63
N GLY A 132 18.25 -16.71 -3.96
CA GLY A 132 16.91 -17.14 -4.34
C GLY A 132 16.05 -17.62 -3.15
N GLY A 133 16.38 -17.20 -1.92
CA GLY A 133 15.63 -17.56 -0.73
C GLY A 133 16.15 -18.81 0.00
N ALA A 134 17.32 -19.34 -0.40
CA ALA A 134 17.94 -20.46 0.29
C ALA A 134 18.48 -20.05 1.67
N THR A 135 19.07 -18.86 1.77
CA THR A 135 19.48 -18.24 3.03
C THR A 135 18.95 -16.81 3.16
N TRP A 136 18.77 -16.37 4.40
CA TRP A 136 18.22 -15.05 4.72
C TRP A 136 19.04 -14.35 5.80
N THR A 137 19.40 -13.10 5.51
CA THR A 137 19.92 -12.17 6.51
C THR A 137 18.76 -11.40 7.10
N SER A 138 18.59 -11.44 8.42
CA SER A 138 17.46 -10.81 9.12
C SER A 138 17.94 -9.54 9.84
N CYS A 139 17.28 -8.43 9.60
CA CYS A 139 17.49 -7.15 10.27
C CYS A 139 16.24 -6.79 11.05
N ALA A 140 16.37 -6.66 12.38
CA ALA A 140 15.27 -6.29 13.26
C ALA A 140 14.79 -4.86 12.99
N THR A 141 13.49 -4.64 13.14
CA THR A 141 12.85 -3.31 13.01
C THR A 141 12.48 -2.80 14.39
N GLU A 142 13.34 -1.95 14.97
CA GLU A 142 13.10 -1.40 16.30
C GLU A 142 11.93 -0.40 16.28
N GLY A 143 11.02 -0.52 17.25
CA GLY A 143 9.90 0.42 17.43
C GLY A 143 8.79 0.32 16.37
N ALA A 144 8.76 -0.73 15.57
CA ALA A 144 7.67 -0.97 14.63
C ALA A 144 6.34 -1.16 15.37
N THR A 145 5.27 -0.61 14.80
CA THR A 145 3.89 -0.70 15.31
C THR A 145 2.97 -1.17 14.19
N ALA A 146 1.80 -1.72 14.56
CA ALA A 146 0.83 -2.24 13.59
C ALA A 146 0.14 -1.16 12.73
N ASP A 147 0.24 0.11 13.13
CA ASP A 147 -0.44 1.25 12.50
C ASP A 147 0.48 2.13 11.63
N LYS A 148 1.76 1.74 11.47
CA LYS A 148 2.74 2.52 10.71
C LYS A 148 3.57 1.65 9.79
N TRP A 149 3.87 2.21 8.64
CA TRP A 149 4.86 1.66 7.72
C TRP A 149 6.24 1.65 8.37
N VAL A 150 6.99 0.61 8.07
CA VAL A 150 8.41 0.50 8.38
C VAL A 150 9.21 0.97 7.18
N ASN A 151 9.99 2.03 7.35
CA ASN A 151 11.05 2.37 6.40
C ASN A 151 12.26 1.54 6.75
N TRP A 152 12.81 0.82 5.78
CA TRP A 152 13.97 -0.03 5.97
C TRP A 152 15.13 0.39 5.08
N GLN A 153 16.33 0.12 5.55
CA GLN A 153 17.58 0.36 4.84
C GLN A 153 18.52 -0.83 5.09
N PHE A 154 19.21 -1.25 4.03
CA PHE A 154 20.21 -2.32 4.09
C PHE A 154 21.42 -1.97 3.22
N SER A 155 22.60 -1.95 3.81
CA SER A 155 23.85 -1.67 3.10
C SER A 155 24.72 -2.93 3.02
N THR A 156 25.30 -3.15 1.86
CA THR A 156 26.24 -4.25 1.59
C THR A 156 27.15 -3.89 0.42
N SER A 157 28.23 -4.67 0.20
CA SER A 157 29.09 -4.58 -0.97
C SER A 157 29.22 -5.95 -1.65
N PHE A 158 29.59 -5.94 -2.93
CA PHE A 158 29.85 -7.14 -3.73
C PHE A 158 31.24 -7.01 -4.36
N GLU A 159 32.15 -7.93 -4.05
CA GLU A 159 33.53 -7.91 -4.55
C GLU A 159 33.63 -8.44 -5.97
N ASP A 160 32.78 -9.39 -6.36
CA ASP A 160 32.81 -10.04 -7.64
C ASP A 160 31.86 -9.37 -8.65
N ALA A 161 32.33 -9.14 -9.86
CA ALA A 161 31.49 -8.71 -10.97
C ALA A 161 30.53 -9.84 -11.39
N GLY A 162 29.25 -9.47 -11.69
CA GLY A 162 28.25 -10.46 -12.08
C GLY A 162 26.84 -9.94 -12.04
N ASP A 163 25.91 -10.83 -12.37
CA ASP A 163 24.47 -10.59 -12.25
C ASP A 163 23.98 -11.06 -10.88
N TYR A 164 23.27 -10.19 -10.20
CA TYR A 164 22.77 -10.44 -8.84
C TYR A 164 21.25 -10.32 -8.81
N ARG A 165 20.68 -11.07 -7.89
CA ARG A 165 19.25 -10.99 -7.55
C ARG A 165 19.11 -10.84 -6.04
N MET A 166 18.57 -9.71 -5.61
CA MET A 166 18.14 -9.53 -4.23
C MET A 166 16.66 -9.87 -4.12
N THR A 167 16.30 -10.62 -3.09
CA THR A 167 14.90 -10.86 -2.69
C THR A 167 14.74 -10.35 -1.28
N VAL A 168 13.69 -9.58 -1.03
CA VAL A 168 13.40 -8.96 0.27
C VAL A 168 11.99 -9.32 0.70
N ARG A 169 11.85 -9.70 1.98
CA ARG A 169 10.54 -9.96 2.58
C ARG A 169 10.45 -9.36 3.98
N ALA A 170 9.27 -8.97 4.39
CA ALA A 170 9.00 -8.57 5.76
C ALA A 170 8.51 -9.77 6.58
N LYS A 171 8.91 -9.83 7.84
CA LYS A 171 8.45 -10.81 8.81
C LYS A 171 7.75 -10.09 9.95
N THR A 172 6.54 -10.52 10.26
CA THR A 172 5.73 -9.96 11.34
C THR A 172 6.04 -10.62 12.69
N ALA A 173 5.62 -9.97 13.78
CA ALA A 173 5.83 -10.46 15.15
C ALA A 173 5.14 -11.80 15.43
N ASP A 174 4.07 -12.12 14.71
CA ASP A 174 3.39 -13.43 14.75
C ASP A 174 4.01 -14.49 13.82
N GLY A 175 5.12 -14.13 13.14
CA GLY A 175 5.93 -15.05 12.33
C GLY A 175 5.48 -15.19 10.87
N MET A 176 4.48 -14.45 10.43
CA MET A 176 4.12 -14.42 9.01
C MET A 176 5.18 -13.69 8.19
N VAL A 177 5.33 -14.09 6.92
CA VAL A 177 6.22 -13.41 5.97
C VAL A 177 5.43 -12.91 4.78
N SER A 178 5.97 -11.88 4.12
CA SER A 178 5.36 -11.31 2.90
C SER A 178 5.03 -12.42 1.89
N PRO A 179 3.76 -12.59 1.49
CA PRO A 179 3.37 -13.59 0.48
C PRO A 179 3.98 -13.27 -0.89
N LEU A 180 4.25 -11.99 -1.16
CA LEU A 180 4.96 -11.50 -2.32
C LEU A 180 6.22 -10.75 -1.85
N ALA A 181 7.38 -11.40 -1.99
CA ALA A 181 8.66 -10.76 -1.74
C ALA A 181 8.97 -9.74 -2.85
N ALA A 182 9.59 -8.62 -2.49
CA ALA A 182 10.16 -7.70 -3.47
C ALA A 182 11.44 -8.30 -4.06
N THR A 183 11.68 -8.09 -5.35
CA THR A 183 12.87 -8.58 -6.03
C THR A 183 13.52 -7.44 -6.82
N LEU A 184 14.84 -7.38 -6.82
CA LEU A 184 15.66 -6.49 -7.64
C LEU A 184 16.71 -7.29 -8.37
N LEU A 185 16.78 -7.12 -9.69
CA LEU A 185 17.83 -7.67 -10.54
C LEU A 185 18.82 -6.56 -10.89
N PHE A 186 20.12 -6.76 -10.64
CA PHE A 186 21.15 -5.76 -10.88
C PHE A 186 22.48 -6.39 -11.30
N GLN A 187 23.37 -5.57 -11.83
CA GLN A 187 24.72 -5.98 -12.23
C GLN A 187 25.76 -5.30 -11.36
N VAL A 188 26.86 -6.00 -11.11
CA VAL A 188 28.08 -5.45 -10.50
C VAL A 188 29.20 -5.57 -11.55
N SER A 189 29.92 -4.50 -11.80
CA SER A 189 30.96 -4.40 -12.82
C SER A 189 32.30 -3.86 -12.28
#